data_cc74e251f43e97e69ba6b45cf38c2228
#
_entry.id   cc74e251f43e97e69ba6b45cf38c2228
#
_cell.length_a   1.000
_cell.length_b   1.000
_cell.length_c   1.000
_cell.angle_alpha   90.00
_cell.angle_beta   90.00
_cell.angle_gamma   90.00
#
_symmetry.space_group_name_H-M   'P 1'
#
loop_
_entity.id
_entity.type
_entity.pdbx_description
1 polymer ?
#
loop_
_entity_poly.entity_id
_entity_poly.type
_entity_poly.pdbx_seq_one_letter_code
_entity_poly.pdbx_strand_id
1 'polypeptide(L)'
;MNDKIIEKKQNTSLGFEAQRYMLGEYNSEHIHLKNDSKELVFMVMFRTIPEDSSGVAHILEHTTLCGSENFKVRDPFFMMLRRSMSTFMNAFTSSDWTAYPFAAQSKK
;
A
#
# COMPACT_ATOMS: atom_id res chain seq x y z
N MET A 1 -9.62 18.59 3.32
CA MET A 1 -9.11 17.45 4.09
C MET A 1 -8.37 17.96 5.32
N ASN A 2 -8.85 17.66 6.49
CA ASN A 2 -8.16 18.01 7.73
C ASN A 2 -7.22 16.87 8.13
N ASP A 3 -6.17 16.67 7.34
CA ASP A 3 -5.13 15.70 7.66
C ASP A 3 -4.27 16.25 8.79
N LYS A 4 -4.53 15.79 9.99
CA LYS A 4 -3.84 16.27 11.17
C LYS A 4 -2.63 15.38 11.46
N ILE A 5 -1.45 15.99 11.50
CA ILE A 5 -0.24 15.30 11.97
C ILE A 5 -0.40 15.01 13.47
N ILE A 6 -0.33 13.74 13.85
CA ILE A 6 -0.45 13.31 15.23
C ILE A 6 0.92 13.19 15.88
N GLU A 7 1.92 12.70 15.16
CA GLU A 7 3.24 12.41 15.68
C GLU A 7 4.32 12.60 14.61
N LYS A 8 5.47 13.12 15.02
CA LYS A 8 6.68 13.21 14.20
C LYS A 8 7.86 12.61 14.96
N LYS A 9 8.62 11.75 14.31
CA LYS A 9 9.88 11.20 14.85
C LYS A 9 10.96 11.28 13.79
N GLN A 10 12.15 11.69 14.20
CA GLN A 10 13.32 11.75 13.33
C GLN A 10 14.31 10.65 13.71
N ASN A 11 14.76 9.89 12.72
CA ASN A 11 15.83 8.92 12.88
C ASN A 11 17.04 9.39 12.10
N THR A 12 18.03 9.93 12.82
CA THR A 12 19.26 10.47 12.23
C THR A 12 20.20 9.38 11.72
N SER A 13 20.17 8.19 12.32
CA SER A 13 21.01 7.07 11.92
C SER A 13 20.62 6.49 10.57
N LEU A 14 19.31 6.44 10.28
CA LEU A 14 18.75 5.94 9.02
C LEU A 14 18.38 7.04 8.04
N GLY A 15 18.50 8.31 8.42
CA GLY A 15 18.30 9.46 7.56
C GLY A 15 16.85 9.68 7.12
N PHE A 16 15.87 9.40 7.96
CA PHE A 16 14.46 9.66 7.65
C PHE A 16 13.70 10.36 8.78
N GLU A 17 12.64 11.05 8.42
CA GLU A 17 11.62 11.58 9.32
C GLU A 17 10.32 10.79 9.13
N ALA A 18 9.78 10.24 10.21
CA ALA A 18 8.49 9.57 10.23
C ALA A 18 7.40 10.52 10.69
N GLN A 19 6.32 10.61 9.93
CA GLN A 19 5.15 11.42 10.24
C GLN A 19 3.91 10.52 10.27
N ARG A 20 3.11 10.62 11.32
CA ARG A 20 1.88 9.86 11.48
C ARG A 20 0.68 10.78 11.33
N TYR A 21 -0.26 10.39 10.49
CA TYR A 21 -1.49 11.11 10.20
C TYR A 21 -2.71 10.22 10.42
N MET A 22 -3.86 10.83 10.70
CA MET A 22 -5.17 10.21 10.54
C MET A 22 -5.87 10.84 9.36
N LEU A 23 -6.29 10.02 8.41
CA LEU A 23 -6.87 10.45 7.16
C LEU A 23 -8.38 10.18 7.08
N GLY A 24 -9.09 11.18 6.56
CA GLY A 24 -10.47 11.06 6.12
C GLY A 24 -11.49 10.78 7.24
N GLU A 25 -12.70 10.44 6.83
CA GLU A 25 -13.84 10.18 7.71
C GLU A 25 -13.67 8.91 8.54
N TYR A 26 -12.92 7.95 8.03
CA TYR A 26 -12.71 6.65 8.68
C TYR A 26 -11.50 6.60 9.60
N ASN A 27 -10.82 7.73 9.82
CA ASN A 27 -9.62 7.81 10.64
C ASN A 27 -8.56 6.77 10.27
N SER A 28 -8.34 6.58 8.98
CA SER A 28 -7.31 5.67 8.49
C SER A 28 -5.93 6.16 8.87
N GLU A 29 -5.12 5.30 9.46
CA GLU A 29 -3.76 5.64 9.84
C GLU A 29 -2.85 5.69 8.60
N HIS A 30 -2.13 6.79 8.45
CA HIS A 30 -1.12 6.98 7.42
C HIS A 30 0.24 7.29 8.05
N ILE A 31 1.26 6.53 7.66
CA ILE A 31 2.64 6.78 8.08
C ILE A 31 3.44 7.20 6.85
N HIS A 32 3.99 8.40 6.89
CA HIS A 32 4.86 8.93 5.84
C HIS A 32 6.31 8.92 6.30
N LEU A 33 7.17 8.22 5.56
CA LEU A 33 8.61 8.19 5.78
C LEU A 33 9.29 9.11 4.77
N LYS A 34 9.65 10.30 5.20
CA LYS A 34 10.34 11.30 4.38
C LYS A 34 11.84 11.06 4.39
N ASN A 35 12.41 10.81 3.22
CA ASN A 35 13.84 10.60 3.01
C ASN A 35 14.29 11.16 1.65
N ASP A 36 15.59 11.08 1.36
CA ASP A 36 16.19 11.55 0.11
C ASP A 36 16.23 10.50 -1.01
N SER A 37 15.55 9.37 -0.84
CA SER A 37 15.48 8.33 -1.87
C SER A 37 14.74 8.84 -3.12
N LYS A 38 15.27 8.48 -4.28
CA LYS A 38 14.62 8.72 -5.58
C LYS A 38 13.48 7.73 -5.84
N GLU A 39 13.51 6.59 -5.19
CA GLU A 39 12.47 5.58 -5.27
C GLU A 39 11.33 5.93 -4.33
N LEU A 40 10.10 5.84 -4.86
CA LEU A 40 8.87 6.07 -4.13
C LEU A 40 8.24 4.72 -3.83
N VAL A 41 8.02 4.44 -2.56
CA VAL A 41 7.35 3.22 -2.09
C VAL A 41 6.02 3.59 -1.45
N PHE A 42 4.99 2.87 -1.82
CA PHE A 42 3.66 2.99 -1.23
C PHE A 42 3.14 1.62 -0.84
N MET A 43 2.45 1.53 0.28
CA MET A 43 1.80 0.30 0.72
C MET A 43 0.45 0.63 1.37
N VAL A 44 -0.58 -0.07 0.93
CA VAL A 44 -1.87 -0.13 1.62
C VAL A 44 -1.95 -1.45 2.38
N MET A 45 -2.30 -1.37 3.66
CA MET A 45 -2.46 -2.54 4.51
C MET A 45 -3.84 -2.55 5.16
N PHE A 46 -4.50 -3.69 5.10
CA PHE A 46 -5.79 -3.94 5.74
C PHE A 46 -5.65 -4.99 6.83
N ARG A 47 -6.33 -4.75 7.95
CA ARG A 47 -6.48 -5.77 8.97
C ARG A 47 -7.55 -6.77 8.51
N THR A 48 -7.15 -8.01 8.28
CA THR A 48 -8.02 -9.09 7.77
C THR A 48 -7.90 -10.30 8.68
N ILE A 49 -8.67 -10.31 9.78
CA ILE A 49 -8.69 -11.42 10.72
C ILE A 49 -9.67 -12.46 10.16
N PRO A 50 -9.21 -13.70 9.85
CA PRO A 50 -10.10 -14.75 9.35
C PRO A 50 -10.96 -15.30 10.48
N GLU A 51 -12.22 -15.63 10.15
CA GLU A 51 -13.13 -16.31 11.06
C GLU A 51 -13.00 -17.84 10.98
N ASP A 52 -12.46 -18.34 9.87
CA ASP A 52 -12.27 -19.76 9.57
C ASP A 52 -11.06 -20.02 8.66
N SER A 53 -10.85 -21.27 8.26
CA SER A 53 -9.75 -21.69 7.39
C SER A 53 -10.10 -21.70 5.90
N SER A 54 -11.16 -21.01 5.47
CA SER A 54 -11.61 -20.97 4.06
C SER A 54 -10.68 -20.21 3.11
N GLY A 55 -9.77 -19.39 3.64
CA GLY A 55 -8.84 -18.59 2.84
C GLY A 55 -9.47 -17.40 2.12
N VAL A 56 -10.59 -16.89 2.63
CA VAL A 56 -11.35 -15.78 2.01
C VAL A 56 -10.48 -14.53 1.77
N ALA A 57 -9.66 -14.14 2.74
CA ALA A 57 -8.78 -12.97 2.60
C ALA A 57 -7.76 -13.14 1.47
N HIS A 58 -7.19 -14.32 1.32
CA HIS A 58 -6.23 -14.63 0.25
C HIS A 58 -6.90 -14.67 -1.13
N ILE A 59 -8.09 -15.28 -1.22
CA ILE A 59 -8.86 -15.30 -2.47
C ILE A 59 -9.27 -13.88 -2.87
N LEU A 60 -9.72 -13.06 -1.92
CA LEU A 60 -10.08 -11.67 -2.14
C LEU A 60 -8.88 -10.84 -2.61
N GLU A 61 -7.69 -11.07 -2.06
CA GLU A 61 -6.44 -10.44 -2.51
C GLU A 61 -6.21 -10.68 -4.00
N HIS A 62 -6.30 -11.93 -4.45
CA HIS A 62 -6.15 -12.27 -5.87
C HIS A 62 -7.22 -11.60 -6.75
N THR A 63 -8.48 -11.60 -6.34
CA THR A 63 -9.58 -11.01 -7.11
C THR A 63 -9.50 -9.48 -7.18
N THR A 64 -9.00 -8.83 -6.15
CA THR A 64 -8.81 -7.36 -6.12
C THR A 64 -7.84 -6.89 -7.20
N LEU A 65 -6.86 -7.69 -7.56
CA LEU A 65 -5.88 -7.39 -8.59
C LEU A 65 -6.38 -7.64 -10.02
N CYS A 66 -7.56 -8.22 -10.20
CA CYS A 66 -8.11 -8.59 -11.52
C CYS A 66 -8.81 -7.45 -12.26
N GLY A 67 -9.00 -6.29 -11.64
CA GLY A 67 -9.61 -5.12 -12.27
C GLY A 67 -10.15 -4.11 -11.28
N SER A 68 -10.69 -3.00 -11.81
CA SER A 68 -11.34 -1.96 -11.02
C SER A 68 -12.47 -1.31 -11.79
N GLU A 69 -13.32 -0.55 -11.10
CA GLU A 69 -14.43 0.18 -11.70
C GLU A 69 -13.98 1.15 -12.78
N ASN A 70 -12.91 1.89 -12.53
CA ASN A 70 -12.37 2.90 -13.44
C ASN A 70 -11.49 2.32 -14.55
N PHE A 71 -10.87 1.17 -14.31
CA PHE A 71 -9.98 0.50 -15.25
C PHE A 71 -10.48 -0.93 -15.52
N LYS A 72 -11.43 -1.05 -16.43
CA LYS A 72 -12.09 -2.32 -16.81
C LYS A 72 -11.21 -3.14 -17.76
N VAL A 73 -10.00 -3.46 -17.30
CA VAL A 73 -9.04 -4.29 -18.04
C VAL A 73 -8.92 -5.65 -17.36
N ARG A 74 -8.91 -6.69 -18.15
CA ARG A 74 -8.69 -8.05 -17.64
C ARG A 74 -7.22 -8.21 -17.22
N ASP A 75 -7.00 -8.65 -15.97
CA ASP A 75 -5.66 -8.87 -15.40
C ASP A 75 -4.70 -7.66 -15.51
N PRO A 76 -5.06 -6.46 -15.00
CA PRO A 76 -4.19 -5.29 -15.10
C PRO A 76 -2.86 -5.46 -14.37
N PHE A 77 -2.80 -6.27 -13.33
CA PHE A 77 -1.59 -6.51 -12.53
C PHE A 77 -0.43 -7.03 -13.36
N PHE A 78 -0.63 -8.10 -14.13
CA PHE A 78 0.41 -8.68 -14.99
C PHE A 78 0.79 -7.76 -16.16
N MET A 79 -0.16 -7.00 -16.67
CA MET A 79 0.11 -6.01 -17.71
C MET A 79 0.97 -4.86 -17.18
N MET A 80 0.69 -4.39 -15.97
CA MET A 80 1.45 -3.31 -15.32
C MET A 80 2.87 -3.74 -14.95
N LEU A 81 3.07 -4.97 -14.51
CA LEU A 81 4.41 -5.52 -14.23
C LEU A 81 5.36 -5.44 -15.45
N ARG A 82 4.80 -5.56 -16.66
CA ARG A 82 5.59 -5.56 -17.91
C ARG A 82 5.80 -4.17 -18.50
N ARG A 83 4.94 -3.20 -18.20
CA ARG A 83 4.87 -1.92 -18.93
C ARG A 83 5.04 -0.69 -18.05
N SER A 84 4.94 -0.81 -16.75
CA SER A 84 5.07 0.34 -15.87
C SER A 84 6.52 0.61 -15.46
N MET A 85 6.80 1.84 -15.08
CA MET A 85 8.08 2.23 -14.46
C MET A 85 8.15 1.78 -12.99
N SER A 86 7.29 0.85 -12.57
CA SER A 86 7.33 0.27 -11.24
C SER A 86 8.56 -0.63 -11.11
N THR A 87 9.32 -0.44 -10.06
CA THR A 87 10.46 -1.29 -9.70
C THR A 87 10.02 -2.52 -8.91
N PHE A 88 8.88 -2.43 -8.26
CA PHE A 88 8.31 -3.51 -7.46
C PHE A 88 6.79 -3.37 -7.38
N MET A 89 6.09 -4.48 -7.51
CA MET A 89 4.64 -4.59 -7.32
C MET A 89 4.31 -5.97 -6.79
N ASN A 90 3.55 -6.06 -5.69
CA ASN A 90 3.16 -7.33 -5.12
C ASN A 90 1.89 -7.21 -4.27
N ALA A 91 1.43 -8.33 -3.76
CA ALA A 91 0.40 -8.41 -2.74
C ALA A 91 0.75 -9.53 -1.77
N PHE A 92 0.42 -9.36 -0.51
CA PHE A 92 0.70 -10.31 0.55
C PHE A 92 -0.52 -10.49 1.44
N THR A 93 -0.86 -11.72 1.75
CA THR A 93 -1.85 -12.07 2.76
C THR A 93 -1.17 -12.88 3.87
N SER A 94 -1.27 -12.40 5.08
CA SER A 94 -0.82 -13.09 6.29
C SER A 94 -2.01 -13.56 7.12
N SER A 95 -1.75 -14.05 8.33
CA SER A 95 -2.78 -14.56 9.22
C SER A 95 -3.81 -13.54 9.67
N ASP A 96 -3.44 -12.25 9.74
CA ASP A 96 -4.29 -11.18 10.29
C ASP A 96 -4.22 -9.87 9.51
N TRP A 97 -3.50 -9.83 8.39
CA TRP A 97 -3.41 -8.65 7.53
C TRP A 97 -3.21 -8.99 6.05
N THR A 98 -3.60 -8.07 5.20
CA THR A 98 -3.39 -8.12 3.74
C THR A 98 -2.80 -6.79 3.29
N ALA A 99 -1.74 -6.82 2.50
CA ALA A 99 -1.03 -5.64 2.05
C ALA A 99 -0.77 -5.64 0.55
N TYR A 100 -0.81 -4.44 -0.04
CA TYR A 100 -0.56 -4.19 -1.47
C TYR A 100 0.56 -3.15 -1.60
N PRO A 101 1.84 -3.57 -1.60
CA PRO A 101 2.97 -2.68 -1.79
C PRO A 101 3.29 -2.47 -3.27
N PHE A 102 3.74 -1.27 -3.61
CA PHE A 102 4.39 -1.00 -4.89
C PHE A 102 5.49 0.07 -4.76
N ALA A 103 6.45 0.01 -5.66
CA ALA A 103 7.53 0.98 -5.74
C ALA A 103 7.68 1.49 -7.18
N ALA A 104 8.00 2.75 -7.32
CA ALA A 104 8.21 3.41 -8.60
C ALA A 104 9.34 4.45 -8.52
N GLN A 105 9.96 4.72 -9.67
CA GLN A 105 11.03 5.73 -9.76
C GLN A 105 10.53 7.14 -10.06
N SER A 106 9.24 7.31 -10.38
CA SER A 106 8.66 8.59 -10.77
C SER A 106 7.23 8.74 -10.24
N LYS A 107 6.86 9.97 -9.93
CA LYS A 107 5.51 10.36 -9.48
C LYS A 107 4.46 10.47 -10.61
N LYS A 108 4.76 9.99 -11.80
CA LYS A 108 3.79 10.05 -12.90
C LYS A 108 2.79 8.91 -12.85
#